data_7f13a9c7f142ca54a4b42b0d6dd175c5
#
_entry.id   7f13a9c7f142ca54a4b42b0d6dd175c5
#
_cell.length_a   1.000
_cell.length_b   1.000
_cell.length_c   1.000
_cell.angle_alpha   90.00
_cell.angle_beta   90.00
_cell.angle_gamma   90.00
#
_symmetry.space_group_name_H-M   'P 1'
#
loop_
_entity.id
_entity.type
_entity.pdbx_description
1 polymer ?
#
loop_
_entity_poly.entity_id
_entity_poly.type
_entity_poly.pdbx_seq_one_letter_code
_entity_poly.pdbx_strand_id
1 'polypeptide(L)'
;MNLISLTRDYFDDILVRLAHHSAGLEGNSISLPATVSIIVNGTLPTSSGATVREFYEIENHKQAFERMASHLINEELLFVTIIKEIHADLTDRLQYDKGQFKKIKNIIIGAEFQTASPAETSDDKLLAILDTHIQFERIHPFSDGNGRTGRMIMNYSLLQEGFPPLIIEKEAKAQYVELLATQDVDSFLSFATKTLEKESKRMIAFQSMDQEKIKEIE
;
A
#
# COMPACT_ATOMS: atom_id res chain seq x y z
N MET A 1 3.14 -12.98 8.92
CA MET A 1 1.96 -13.57 8.22
C MET A 1 2.45 -14.11 6.88
N ASN A 2 2.12 -15.32 6.49
CA ASN A 2 2.58 -15.85 5.21
C ASN A 2 1.54 -15.46 4.13
N LEU A 3 1.93 -14.65 3.13
CA LEU A 3 1.05 -14.27 2.00
C LEU A 3 0.47 -15.49 1.27
N ILE A 4 1.20 -16.62 1.27
CA ILE A 4 0.77 -17.88 0.67
C ILE A 4 -0.45 -18.46 1.39
N SER A 5 -0.72 -18.07 2.64
CA SER A 5 -1.88 -18.51 3.43
C SER A 5 -3.11 -17.63 3.28
N LEU A 6 -3.04 -16.53 2.51
CA LEU A 6 -4.18 -15.68 2.24
C LEU A 6 -5.10 -16.33 1.20
N THR A 7 -6.40 -16.25 1.44
CA THR A 7 -7.38 -16.70 0.43
C THR A 7 -7.34 -15.76 -0.79
N ARG A 8 -7.67 -16.29 -1.96
CA ARG A 8 -7.71 -15.51 -3.20
C ARG A 8 -8.69 -14.34 -3.08
N ASP A 9 -9.84 -14.60 -2.50
CA ASP A 9 -10.89 -13.59 -2.33
C ASP A 9 -10.41 -12.42 -1.43
N TYR A 10 -9.65 -12.74 -0.37
CA TYR A 10 -9.09 -11.70 0.49
C TYR A 10 -7.96 -10.91 -0.20
N PHE A 11 -7.15 -11.58 -1.00
CA PHE A 11 -6.10 -10.92 -1.78
C PHE A 11 -6.70 -9.90 -2.77
N ASP A 12 -7.74 -10.29 -3.48
CA ASP A 12 -8.45 -9.41 -4.42
C ASP A 12 -9.16 -8.24 -3.68
N ASP A 13 -9.72 -8.50 -2.50
CA ASP A 13 -10.31 -7.47 -1.63
C ASP A 13 -9.28 -6.44 -1.15
N ILE A 14 -8.10 -6.88 -0.69
CA ILE A 14 -7.01 -5.96 -0.31
C ILE A 14 -6.62 -5.09 -1.49
N LEU A 15 -6.38 -5.69 -2.65
CA LEU A 15 -5.95 -4.97 -3.84
C LEU A 15 -6.94 -3.89 -4.25
N VAL A 16 -8.22 -4.23 -4.31
CA VAL A 16 -9.29 -3.28 -4.67
C VAL A 16 -9.34 -2.12 -3.68
N ARG A 17 -9.34 -2.40 -2.38
CA ARG A 17 -9.43 -1.36 -1.35
C ARG A 17 -8.16 -0.50 -1.30
N LEU A 18 -7.00 -1.12 -1.39
CA LEU A 18 -5.72 -0.40 -1.42
C LEU A 18 -5.65 0.53 -2.63
N ALA A 19 -6.01 0.05 -3.83
CA ALA A 19 -6.04 0.88 -5.02
C ALA A 19 -7.03 2.04 -4.90
N HIS A 20 -8.27 1.77 -4.46
CA HIS A 20 -9.30 2.77 -4.31
C HIS A 20 -8.93 3.87 -3.31
N HIS A 21 -8.55 3.48 -2.10
CA HIS A 21 -8.28 4.45 -1.05
C HIS A 21 -6.95 5.18 -1.27
N SER A 22 -5.90 4.47 -1.70
CA SER A 22 -4.59 5.08 -1.94
C SER A 22 -4.63 6.09 -3.09
N ALA A 23 -5.32 5.81 -4.20
CA ALA A 23 -5.53 6.78 -5.26
C ALA A 23 -6.46 7.92 -4.81
N GLY A 24 -7.50 7.61 -4.04
CA GLY A 24 -8.44 8.60 -3.50
C GLY A 24 -7.78 9.61 -2.55
N LEU A 25 -6.78 9.22 -1.78
CA LEU A 25 -5.97 10.12 -0.95
C LEU A 25 -5.23 11.17 -1.81
N GLU A 26 -4.87 10.83 -3.05
CA GLU A 26 -4.24 11.74 -4.02
C GLU A 26 -5.26 12.55 -4.84
N GLY A 27 -6.55 12.32 -4.62
CA GLY A 27 -7.62 13.08 -5.28
C GLY A 27 -8.30 12.36 -6.45
N ASN A 28 -8.00 11.07 -6.67
CA ASN A 28 -8.71 10.25 -7.66
C ASN A 28 -10.19 10.13 -7.28
N SER A 29 -11.08 10.37 -8.26
CA SER A 29 -12.52 10.43 -8.04
C SER A 29 -13.27 9.14 -8.36
N ILE A 30 -12.58 8.10 -8.86
CA ILE A 30 -13.19 6.83 -9.25
C ILE A 30 -13.86 6.17 -8.05
N SER A 31 -15.13 5.79 -8.22
CA SER A 31 -15.90 5.13 -7.17
C SER A 31 -15.41 3.71 -6.88
N LEU A 32 -15.70 3.18 -5.70
CA LEU A 32 -15.32 1.81 -5.35
C LEU A 32 -15.89 0.76 -6.33
N PRO A 33 -17.16 0.80 -6.76
CA PRO A 33 -17.65 -0.14 -7.78
C PRO A 33 -16.89 -0.05 -9.12
N ALA A 34 -16.51 1.15 -9.54
CA ALA A 34 -15.71 1.33 -10.75
C ALA A 34 -14.26 0.82 -10.56
N THR A 35 -13.68 0.99 -9.36
CA THR A 35 -12.38 0.40 -9.00
C THR A 35 -12.43 -1.12 -9.09
N VAL A 36 -13.48 -1.77 -8.55
CA VAL A 36 -13.69 -3.22 -8.70
C VAL A 36 -13.71 -3.61 -10.18
N SER A 37 -14.46 -2.88 -11.00
CA SER A 37 -14.55 -3.16 -12.45
C SER A 37 -13.20 -3.07 -13.15
N ILE A 38 -12.37 -2.07 -12.81
CA ILE A 38 -11.02 -1.91 -13.38
C ILE A 38 -10.11 -3.05 -12.92
N ILE A 39 -10.03 -3.31 -11.64
CA ILE A 39 -9.08 -4.26 -11.04
C ILE A 39 -9.44 -5.72 -11.43
N VAL A 40 -10.71 -6.08 -11.29
CA VAL A 40 -11.16 -7.47 -11.46
C VAL A 40 -11.46 -7.80 -12.92
N ASN A 41 -12.13 -6.89 -13.63
CA ASN A 41 -12.63 -7.14 -14.99
C ASN A 41 -11.77 -6.48 -16.09
N GLY A 42 -10.81 -5.60 -15.73
CA GLY A 42 -10.02 -4.83 -16.70
C GLY A 42 -10.84 -3.82 -17.51
N THR A 43 -12.00 -3.39 -16.99
CA THR A 43 -12.94 -2.52 -17.73
C THR A 43 -13.23 -1.23 -16.97
N LEU A 44 -13.24 -0.12 -17.68
CA LEU A 44 -13.69 1.17 -17.15
C LEU A 44 -15.16 1.39 -17.53
N PRO A 45 -16.07 1.49 -16.55
CA PRO A 45 -17.48 1.81 -16.86
C PRO A 45 -17.61 3.18 -17.55
N THR A 46 -18.34 3.24 -18.66
CA THR A 46 -18.54 4.47 -19.43
C THR A 46 -19.22 5.59 -18.64
N SER A 47 -20.00 5.23 -17.63
CA SER A 47 -20.67 6.15 -16.70
C SER A 47 -19.76 6.72 -15.62
N SER A 48 -18.48 6.31 -15.53
CA SER A 48 -17.59 6.72 -14.44
C SER A 48 -17.18 8.18 -14.51
N GLY A 49 -17.19 8.80 -15.71
CA GLY A 49 -16.65 10.15 -15.92
C GLY A 49 -15.14 10.28 -15.67
N ALA A 50 -14.45 9.15 -15.44
CA ALA A 50 -13.04 9.12 -15.09
C ALA A 50 -12.14 9.56 -16.23
N THR A 51 -11.09 10.29 -15.90
CA THR A 51 -10.02 10.62 -16.82
C THR A 51 -9.12 9.41 -17.10
N VAL A 52 -8.39 9.44 -18.21
CA VAL A 52 -7.38 8.41 -18.53
C VAL A 52 -6.31 8.33 -17.44
N ARG A 53 -5.94 9.47 -16.85
CA ARG A 53 -5.00 9.52 -15.72
C ARG A 53 -5.53 8.75 -14.50
N GLU A 54 -6.75 9.04 -14.09
CA GLU A 54 -7.38 8.38 -12.95
C GLU A 54 -7.52 6.87 -13.16
N PHE A 55 -7.83 6.44 -14.40
CA PHE A 55 -7.86 5.01 -14.74
C PHE A 55 -6.49 4.36 -14.50
N TYR A 56 -5.40 4.94 -15.01
CA TYR A 56 -4.07 4.37 -14.80
C TYR A 56 -3.61 4.44 -13.35
N GLU A 57 -4.02 5.44 -12.59
CA GLU A 57 -3.74 5.50 -11.15
C GLU A 57 -4.34 4.32 -10.39
N ILE A 58 -5.48 3.79 -10.82
CA ILE A 58 -6.09 2.57 -10.24
C ILE A 58 -5.43 1.31 -10.82
N GLU A 59 -5.32 1.21 -12.14
CA GLU A 59 -4.79 0.02 -12.82
C GLU A 59 -3.34 -0.29 -12.42
N ASN A 60 -2.52 0.74 -12.30
CA ASN A 60 -1.13 0.63 -11.90
C ASN A 60 -0.96 0.06 -10.47
N HIS A 61 -1.92 0.25 -9.57
CA HIS A 61 -1.88 -0.38 -8.26
C HIS A 61 -1.90 -1.90 -8.35
N LYS A 62 -2.57 -2.47 -9.37
CA LYS A 62 -2.57 -3.92 -9.59
C LYS A 62 -1.17 -4.42 -9.88
N GLN A 63 -0.47 -3.81 -10.83
CA GLN A 63 0.89 -4.20 -11.20
C GLN A 63 1.86 -4.06 -10.02
N ALA A 64 1.81 -2.93 -9.32
CA ALA A 64 2.66 -2.67 -8.15
C ALA A 64 2.38 -3.66 -7.00
N PHE A 65 1.11 -4.00 -6.75
CA PHE A 65 0.72 -4.95 -5.72
C PHE A 65 1.14 -6.39 -6.06
N GLU A 66 0.98 -6.81 -7.31
CA GLU A 66 1.43 -8.12 -7.79
C GLU A 66 2.96 -8.24 -7.70
N ARG A 67 3.70 -7.17 -8.03
CA ARG A 67 5.15 -7.12 -7.84
C ARG A 67 5.53 -7.22 -6.36
N MET A 68 4.90 -6.41 -5.51
CA MET A 68 5.08 -6.46 -4.06
C MET A 68 4.87 -7.88 -3.52
N ALA A 69 3.79 -8.52 -3.92
CA ALA A 69 3.46 -9.88 -3.51
C ALA A 69 4.52 -10.90 -3.98
N SER A 70 5.02 -10.76 -5.21
CA SER A 70 6.08 -11.62 -5.75
C SER A 70 7.37 -11.53 -4.93
N HIS A 71 7.82 -10.31 -4.61
CA HIS A 71 9.02 -10.13 -3.78
C HIS A 71 8.83 -10.68 -2.36
N LEU A 72 7.64 -10.50 -1.76
CA LEU A 72 7.33 -11.03 -0.42
C LEU A 72 7.25 -12.56 -0.40
N ILE A 73 6.73 -13.20 -1.46
CA ILE A 73 6.70 -14.67 -1.60
C ILE A 73 8.12 -15.22 -1.72
N ASN A 74 9.03 -14.49 -2.37
CA ASN A 74 10.44 -14.83 -2.48
C ASN A 74 11.26 -14.46 -1.24
N GLU A 75 10.61 -13.96 -0.18
CA GLU A 75 11.24 -13.53 1.08
C GLU A 75 12.33 -12.45 0.88
N GLU A 76 12.18 -11.62 -0.16
CA GLU A 76 13.13 -10.56 -0.46
C GLU A 76 12.97 -9.40 0.54
N LEU A 77 14.10 -8.87 1.02
CA LEU A 77 14.09 -7.68 1.87
C LEU A 77 13.81 -6.42 1.05
N LEU A 78 13.17 -5.43 1.66
CA LEU A 78 12.87 -4.17 1.02
C LEU A 78 14.15 -3.36 0.75
N PHE A 79 14.63 -3.38 -0.48
CA PHE A 79 15.77 -2.57 -0.94
C PHE A 79 15.33 -1.42 -1.85
N VAL A 80 16.24 -0.46 -2.05
CA VAL A 80 16.03 0.70 -2.93
C VAL A 80 15.61 0.29 -4.35
N THR A 81 16.10 -0.84 -4.86
CA THR A 81 15.70 -1.39 -6.17
C THR A 81 14.22 -1.72 -6.20
N ILE A 82 13.70 -2.42 -5.19
CA ILE A 82 12.28 -2.77 -5.07
C ILE A 82 11.40 -1.52 -4.94
N ILE A 83 11.85 -0.52 -4.16
CA ILE A 83 11.14 0.77 -4.05
C ILE A 83 11.00 1.45 -5.42
N LYS A 84 12.08 1.46 -6.22
CA LYS A 84 12.08 2.03 -7.57
C LYS A 84 11.19 1.26 -8.54
N GLU A 85 11.17 -0.06 -8.43
CA GLU A 85 10.31 -0.92 -9.25
C GLU A 85 8.84 -0.71 -8.91
N ILE A 86 8.47 -0.69 -7.63
CA ILE A 86 7.11 -0.38 -7.17
C ILE A 86 6.69 1.02 -7.65
N HIS A 87 7.56 2.02 -7.52
CA HIS A 87 7.26 3.35 -8.05
C HIS A 87 7.09 3.34 -9.58
N ALA A 88 7.94 2.61 -10.31
CA ALA A 88 7.85 2.51 -11.75
C ALA A 88 6.51 1.91 -12.21
N ASP A 89 6.02 0.88 -11.52
CA ASP A 89 4.71 0.29 -11.78
C ASP A 89 3.58 1.28 -11.44
N LEU A 90 3.60 1.90 -10.26
CA LEU A 90 2.57 2.86 -9.82
C LEU A 90 2.46 4.09 -10.73
N THR A 91 3.54 4.45 -11.42
CA THR A 91 3.59 5.63 -12.28
C THR A 91 3.71 5.30 -13.78
N ASP A 92 3.48 4.03 -14.15
CA ASP A 92 3.50 3.62 -15.55
C ASP A 92 2.47 4.41 -16.35
N ARG A 93 2.86 4.88 -17.55
CA ARG A 93 2.05 5.75 -18.44
C ARG A 93 1.62 7.09 -17.82
N LEU A 94 2.05 7.39 -16.60
CA LEU A 94 1.76 8.66 -15.92
C LEU A 94 2.97 9.58 -15.90
N GLN A 95 4.19 9.01 -15.91
CA GLN A 95 5.44 9.76 -15.80
C GLN A 95 6.53 9.16 -16.68
N TYR A 96 7.41 10.05 -17.18
CA TYR A 96 8.56 9.66 -18.00
C TYR A 96 9.77 9.20 -17.17
N ASP A 97 9.91 9.71 -15.93
CA ASP A 97 11.01 9.42 -15.00
C ASP A 97 10.64 8.35 -13.95
N LYS A 98 9.67 7.48 -14.29
CA LYS A 98 9.23 6.41 -13.42
C LYS A 98 10.40 5.56 -12.92
N GLY A 99 10.39 5.22 -11.62
CA GLY A 99 11.46 4.47 -10.98
C GLY A 99 12.77 5.23 -10.77
N GLN A 100 12.81 6.54 -11.06
CA GLN A 100 14.01 7.35 -10.88
C GLN A 100 13.81 8.38 -9.77
N PHE A 101 14.79 8.50 -8.90
CA PHE A 101 14.79 9.58 -7.92
C PHE A 101 14.97 10.93 -8.61
N LYS A 102 14.28 11.95 -8.10
CA LYS A 102 14.39 13.32 -8.62
C LYS A 102 15.82 13.84 -8.49
N LYS A 103 16.29 14.59 -9.49
CA LYS A 103 17.68 15.11 -9.54
C LYS A 103 17.84 16.53 -8.95
N ILE A 104 16.84 17.06 -8.25
CA ILE A 104 16.86 18.42 -7.70
C ILE A 104 17.61 18.47 -6.36
N LYS A 105 18.32 19.56 -6.10
CA LYS A 105 19.37 19.80 -5.10
C LYS A 105 19.08 19.51 -3.61
N ASN A 106 17.96 18.93 -3.23
CA ASN A 106 17.63 18.65 -1.83
C ASN A 106 17.49 17.15 -1.54
N ILE A 107 18.16 16.29 -2.31
CA ILE A 107 18.15 14.86 -2.04
C ILE A 107 19.36 14.54 -1.18
N ILE A 108 19.11 13.99 -0.01
CA ILE A 108 20.09 13.19 0.70
C ILE A 108 20.20 11.87 -0.08
N ILE A 109 21.12 11.83 -1.06
CA ILE A 109 21.56 10.61 -1.71
C ILE A 109 22.34 9.87 -0.64
N GLY A 110 21.80 8.78 -0.14
CA GLY A 110 22.44 7.98 0.91
C GLY A 110 21.63 7.88 2.20
N ALA A 111 20.34 8.18 2.19
CA ALA A 111 19.47 7.60 3.19
C ALA A 111 19.53 6.08 2.95
N GLU A 112 20.50 5.40 3.58
CA GLU A 112 20.35 4.01 3.89
C GLU A 112 19.05 3.94 4.69
N PHE A 113 18.01 3.34 4.10
CA PHE A 113 16.87 2.90 4.89
C PHE A 113 17.46 1.84 5.83
N GLN A 114 17.93 2.28 6.99
CA GLN A 114 18.23 1.35 8.05
C GLN A 114 16.91 0.66 8.36
N THR A 115 16.84 -0.60 8.00
CA THR A 115 15.90 -1.48 8.67
C THR A 115 16.10 -1.25 10.16
N ALA A 116 15.01 -0.95 10.86
CA ALA A 116 15.05 -0.68 12.29
C ALA A 116 15.97 -1.68 13.00
N SER A 117 16.68 -1.21 14.04
CA SER A 117 17.37 -2.08 14.98
C SER A 117 16.48 -3.26 15.35
N PRO A 118 17.01 -4.46 15.65
CA PRO A 118 16.18 -5.60 15.99
C PRO A 118 15.20 -5.19 17.09
N ALA A 119 13.96 -4.94 16.66
CA ALA A 119 12.88 -4.55 17.54
C ALA A 119 12.50 -5.80 18.37
N GLU A 120 12.51 -5.67 19.66
CA GLU A 120 12.30 -6.80 20.57
C GLU A 120 10.81 -7.17 20.66
N THR A 121 9.91 -6.21 20.43
CA THR A 121 8.46 -6.40 20.54
C THR A 121 7.74 -6.12 19.21
N SER A 122 6.48 -6.59 19.10
CA SER A 122 5.62 -6.32 17.97
C SER A 122 5.34 -4.81 17.81
N ASP A 123 5.14 -4.10 18.92
CA ASP A 123 4.84 -2.67 18.92
C ASP A 123 6.05 -1.85 18.44
N ASP A 124 7.26 -2.24 18.82
CA ASP A 124 8.49 -1.59 18.36
C ASP A 124 8.67 -1.74 16.83
N LYS A 125 8.33 -2.91 16.28
CA LYS A 125 8.36 -3.15 14.82
C LYS A 125 7.35 -2.27 14.09
N LEU A 126 6.12 -2.22 14.58
CA LEU A 126 5.08 -1.40 13.99
C LEU A 126 5.47 0.09 14.04
N LEU A 127 5.94 0.56 15.19
CA LEU A 127 6.40 1.94 15.37
C LEU A 127 7.53 2.29 14.39
N ALA A 128 8.51 1.42 14.22
CA ALA A 128 9.62 1.62 13.28
C ALA A 128 9.15 1.70 11.82
N ILE A 129 8.17 0.87 11.42
CA ILE A 129 7.59 0.91 10.08
C ILE A 129 6.85 2.23 9.85
N LEU A 130 6.08 2.70 10.84
CA LEU A 130 5.32 3.95 10.74
C LEU A 130 6.25 5.17 10.71
N ASP A 131 7.31 5.19 11.53
CA ASP A 131 8.32 6.25 11.48
C ASP A 131 9.03 6.27 10.12
N THR A 132 9.43 5.10 9.61
CA THR A 132 10.02 4.98 8.26
C THR A 132 9.09 5.55 7.19
N HIS A 133 7.79 5.30 7.29
CA HIS A 133 6.81 5.86 6.37
C HIS A 133 6.73 7.40 6.47
N ILE A 134 6.70 7.96 7.67
CA ILE A 134 6.75 9.42 7.88
C ILE A 134 8.01 10.00 7.24
N GLN A 135 9.17 9.39 7.45
CA GLN A 135 10.44 9.86 6.89
C GLN A 135 10.44 9.79 5.36
N PHE A 136 9.89 8.71 4.77
CA PHE A 136 9.76 8.58 3.32
C PHE A 136 8.90 9.71 2.73
N GLU A 137 7.74 9.99 3.32
CA GLU A 137 6.86 11.06 2.87
C GLU A 137 7.52 12.46 3.00
N ARG A 138 8.37 12.67 3.99
CA ARG A 138 9.15 13.91 4.14
C ARG A 138 10.27 14.05 3.12
N ILE A 139 11.01 12.97 2.84
CA ILE A 139 12.09 12.95 1.85
C ILE A 139 11.51 13.18 0.45
N HIS A 140 10.36 12.61 0.18
CA HIS A 140 9.65 12.78 -1.09
C HIS A 140 10.57 12.51 -2.29
N PRO A 141 11.15 11.30 -2.42
CA PRO A 141 12.30 11.06 -3.28
C PRO A 141 12.00 11.11 -4.78
N PHE A 142 10.75 11.01 -5.17
CA PHE A 142 10.33 11.02 -6.58
C PHE A 142 9.72 12.36 -6.99
N SER A 143 9.58 12.59 -8.28
CA SER A 143 8.95 13.81 -8.82
C SER A 143 7.44 13.84 -8.58
N ASP A 144 6.77 12.68 -8.59
CA ASP A 144 5.34 12.47 -8.29
C ASP A 144 5.15 11.01 -7.82
N GLY A 145 3.98 10.65 -7.32
CA GLY A 145 3.64 9.28 -6.90
C GLY A 145 4.23 8.86 -5.55
N ASN A 146 4.82 9.79 -4.77
CA ASN A 146 5.44 9.47 -3.49
C ASN A 146 4.43 8.89 -2.50
N GLY A 147 3.27 9.50 -2.31
CA GLY A 147 2.26 9.01 -1.37
C GLY A 147 1.79 7.58 -1.69
N ARG A 148 1.50 7.28 -2.96
CA ARG A 148 1.13 5.92 -3.41
C ARG A 148 2.26 4.93 -3.15
N THR A 149 3.49 5.30 -3.48
CA THR A 149 4.68 4.49 -3.23
C THR A 149 4.93 4.30 -1.74
N GLY A 150 4.89 5.36 -0.94
CA GLY A 150 5.08 5.31 0.51
C GLY A 150 4.09 4.34 1.18
N ARG A 151 2.81 4.41 0.82
CA ARG A 151 1.79 3.49 1.34
C ARG A 151 2.01 2.03 0.87
N MET A 152 2.49 1.82 -0.34
CA MET A 152 2.78 0.48 -0.84
C MET A 152 3.99 -0.14 -0.13
N ILE A 153 5.10 0.60 0.05
CA ILE A 153 6.29 0.09 0.76
C ILE A 153 6.05 -0.05 2.26
N MET A 154 5.21 0.79 2.88
CA MET A 154 4.76 0.59 4.25
C MET A 154 4.04 -0.76 4.38
N ASN A 155 3.13 -1.08 3.47
CA ASN A 155 2.44 -2.36 3.45
C ASN A 155 3.39 -3.54 3.14
N TYR A 156 4.41 -3.34 2.30
CA TYR A 156 5.48 -4.31 2.13
C TYR A 156 6.10 -4.68 3.48
N SER A 157 6.55 -3.68 4.24
CA SER A 157 7.19 -3.88 5.54
C SER A 157 6.24 -4.51 6.57
N LEU A 158 4.97 -4.09 6.60
CA LEU A 158 3.97 -4.67 7.49
C LEU A 158 3.77 -6.17 7.22
N LEU A 159 3.58 -6.53 5.95
CA LEU A 159 3.37 -7.92 5.54
C LEU A 159 4.62 -8.77 5.79
N GLN A 160 5.82 -8.23 5.58
CA GLN A 160 7.09 -8.89 5.87
C GLN A 160 7.22 -9.22 7.36
N GLU A 161 6.81 -8.31 8.24
CA GLU A 161 6.84 -8.49 9.70
C GLU A 161 5.62 -9.25 10.25
N GLY A 162 4.73 -9.70 9.38
CA GLY A 162 3.59 -10.54 9.75
C GLY A 162 2.34 -9.78 10.19
N PHE A 163 2.30 -8.45 10.02
CA PHE A 163 1.10 -7.66 10.22
C PHE A 163 0.14 -7.78 9.05
N PRO A 164 -1.16 -7.56 9.25
CA PRO A 164 -2.08 -7.34 8.16
C PRO A 164 -1.77 -6.02 7.42
N PRO A 165 -2.28 -5.82 6.19
CA PRO A 165 -2.09 -4.57 5.49
C PRO A 165 -2.81 -3.40 6.19
N LEU A 166 -2.17 -2.22 6.17
CA LEU A 166 -2.73 -0.97 6.66
C LEU A 166 -3.36 -0.19 5.50
N ILE A 167 -4.67 -0.24 5.39
CA ILE A 167 -5.41 0.48 4.36
C ILE A 167 -5.97 1.76 4.97
N ILE A 168 -5.38 2.90 4.59
CA ILE A 168 -5.80 4.22 5.04
C ILE A 168 -6.98 4.66 4.19
N GLU A 169 -8.17 4.68 4.78
CA GLU A 169 -9.39 5.10 4.09
C GLU A 169 -9.28 6.56 3.64
N LYS A 170 -9.73 6.89 2.44
CA LYS A 170 -9.66 8.26 1.89
C LYS A 170 -10.44 9.27 2.73
N GLU A 171 -11.44 8.82 3.46
CA GLU A 171 -12.23 9.59 4.42
C GLU A 171 -11.40 10.04 5.63
N ALA A 172 -10.34 9.30 5.97
CA ALA A 172 -9.38 9.65 7.02
C ALA A 172 -8.24 10.57 6.53
N LYS A 173 -8.31 11.09 5.29
CA LYS A 173 -7.24 11.91 4.67
C LYS A 173 -6.75 13.04 5.58
N ALA A 174 -7.65 13.81 6.17
CA ALA A 174 -7.28 14.94 7.00
C ALA A 174 -6.44 14.50 8.21
N GLN A 175 -6.88 13.46 8.92
CA GLN A 175 -6.15 12.90 10.06
C GLN A 175 -4.79 12.32 9.62
N TYR A 176 -4.76 11.58 8.54
CA TYR A 176 -3.52 10.99 8.02
C TYR A 176 -2.50 12.06 7.63
N VAL A 177 -2.92 13.11 6.92
CA VAL A 177 -2.04 14.23 6.54
C VAL A 177 -1.52 14.97 7.78
N GLU A 178 -2.35 15.15 8.81
CA GLU A 178 -1.93 15.75 10.08
C GLU A 178 -0.85 14.93 10.78
N LEU A 179 -1.03 13.60 10.86
CA LEU A 179 -0.03 12.69 11.43
C LEU A 179 1.33 12.79 10.72
N LEU A 180 1.33 12.86 9.38
CA LEU A 180 2.56 13.05 8.60
C LEU A 180 3.19 14.43 8.84
N ALA A 181 2.38 15.47 8.90
CA ALA A 181 2.85 16.86 9.08
C ALA A 181 3.44 17.09 10.48
N THR A 182 2.81 16.56 11.51
CA THR A 182 3.26 16.69 12.90
C THR A 182 4.38 15.72 13.26
N GLN A 183 4.57 14.67 12.47
CA GLN A 183 5.52 13.57 12.72
C GLN A 183 5.23 12.87 14.06
N ASP A 184 3.98 12.85 14.47
CA ASP A 184 3.54 12.23 15.70
C ASP A 184 3.38 10.70 15.49
N VAL A 185 4.47 9.99 15.66
CA VAL A 185 4.53 8.54 15.44
C VAL A 185 3.67 7.79 16.47
N ASP A 186 3.51 8.30 17.71
CA ASP A 186 2.69 7.66 18.74
C ASP A 186 1.19 7.75 18.41
N SER A 187 0.75 8.92 17.95
CA SER A 187 -0.61 9.08 17.44
C SER A 187 -0.84 8.25 16.18
N PHE A 188 0.17 8.13 15.30
CA PHE A 188 0.08 7.26 14.13
C PHE A 188 0.02 5.79 14.54
N LEU A 189 0.79 5.35 15.53
CA LEU A 189 0.70 4.00 16.10
C LEU A 189 -0.72 3.70 16.60
N SER A 190 -1.31 4.63 17.34
CA SER A 190 -2.68 4.51 17.84
C SER A 190 -3.73 4.41 16.72
N PHE A 191 -3.56 5.18 15.65
CA PHE A 191 -4.39 5.11 14.44
C PHE A 191 -4.21 3.78 13.71
N ALA A 192 -2.97 3.37 13.49
CA ALA A 192 -2.61 2.15 12.78
C ALA A 192 -3.13 0.91 13.51
N THR A 193 -2.92 0.81 14.84
CA THR A 193 -3.37 -0.32 15.65
C THR A 193 -4.87 -0.57 15.50
N LYS A 194 -5.69 0.49 15.60
CA LYS A 194 -7.15 0.38 15.41
C LYS A 194 -7.53 -0.10 14.01
N THR A 195 -6.79 0.34 13.00
CA THR A 195 -7.05 -0.03 11.61
C THR A 195 -6.62 -1.48 11.35
N LEU A 196 -5.47 -1.89 11.87
CA LEU A 196 -4.95 -3.26 11.77
C LEU A 196 -5.84 -4.27 12.51
N GLU A 197 -6.44 -3.89 13.65
CA GLU A 197 -7.43 -4.72 14.35
C GLU A 197 -8.69 -4.98 13.50
N LYS A 198 -9.19 -3.97 12.81
CA LYS A 198 -10.32 -4.13 11.87
C LYS A 198 -9.94 -5.05 10.72
N GLU A 199 -8.74 -4.87 10.17
CA GLU A 199 -8.24 -5.66 9.05
C GLU A 199 -8.00 -7.12 9.45
N SER A 200 -7.49 -7.38 10.65
CA SER A 200 -7.35 -8.73 11.21
C SER A 200 -8.69 -9.47 11.28
N LYS A 201 -9.74 -8.78 11.76
CA LYS A 201 -11.09 -9.35 11.82
C LYS A 201 -11.64 -9.66 10.41
N ARG A 202 -11.37 -8.76 9.46
CA ARG A 202 -11.77 -8.96 8.07
C ARG A 202 -11.08 -10.17 7.45
N MET A 203 -9.78 -10.30 7.63
CA MET A 203 -9.00 -11.46 7.18
C MET A 203 -9.55 -12.78 7.72
N ILE A 204 -9.85 -12.85 9.02
CA ILE A 204 -10.43 -14.04 9.65
C ILE A 204 -11.80 -14.37 9.03
N ALA A 205 -12.64 -13.37 8.74
CA ALA A 205 -13.92 -13.58 8.11
C ALA A 205 -13.78 -14.24 6.72
N PHE A 206 -12.85 -13.78 5.89
CA PHE A 206 -12.58 -14.40 4.59
C PHE A 206 -12.07 -15.84 4.72
N GLN A 207 -11.17 -16.11 5.67
CA GLN A 207 -10.68 -17.46 5.94
C GLN A 207 -11.81 -18.43 6.36
N SER A 208 -12.75 -17.94 7.18
CA SER A 208 -13.90 -18.74 7.62
C SER A 208 -14.85 -19.07 6.47
N MET A 209 -15.14 -18.08 5.61
CA MET A 209 -15.99 -18.27 4.42
C MET A 209 -15.38 -19.28 3.43
N ASP A 210 -14.07 -19.26 3.27
CA ASP A 210 -13.38 -20.17 2.36
C ASP A 210 -13.41 -21.61 2.89
N GLN A 211 -13.26 -21.81 4.20
CA GLN A 211 -13.41 -23.11 4.84
C GLN A 211 -14.83 -23.68 4.72
N GLU A 212 -15.86 -22.82 4.76
CA GLU A 212 -17.24 -23.25 4.56
C GLU A 212 -17.48 -23.71 3.11
N LYS A 213 -16.98 -22.95 2.11
CA LYS A 213 -17.06 -23.34 0.69
C LYS A 213 -16.40 -24.70 0.41
N ILE A 214 -15.26 -24.99 1.02
CA ILE A 214 -14.56 -26.27 0.86
C ILE A 214 -15.41 -27.42 1.39
N LYS A 215 -16.02 -27.27 2.57
CA LYS A 215 -16.89 -28.30 3.18
C LYS A 215 -18.19 -28.59 2.41
N GLU A 216 -18.67 -27.64 1.61
CA GLU A 216 -19.85 -27.80 0.77
C GLU A 216 -19.55 -28.61 -0.52
N ILE A 217 -18.25 -28.71 -0.89
CA ILE A 217 -17.80 -29.40 -2.11
C ILE A 217 -17.36 -30.86 -1.81
N GLU A 218 -17.00 -31.15 -0.56
CA GLU A 218 -16.67 -32.50 -0.07
C GLU A 218 -17.94 -33.32 0.28
#